data_0678894390e052c9b0c6335c2e63aa96
#
_entry.id   0678894390e052c9b0c6335c2e63aa96
#
_cell.length_a   1.000
_cell.length_b   1.000
_cell.length_c   1.000
_cell.angle_alpha   90.00
_cell.angle_beta   90.00
_cell.angle_gamma   90.00
#
_symmetry.space_group_name_H-M   'P 1'
#
loop_
_entity.id
_entity.type
_entity.pdbx_description
1 polymer ?
#
loop_
_entity_poly.entity_id
_entity_poly.type
_entity_poly.pdbx_seq_one_letter_code
_entity_poly.pdbx_strand_id
1 'polypeptide(L)'
;MFGLVGRVVRNPAQAEEVTQEVFVELWRTASRFDPARGTARAWIMTCAHRRAVDRVRSAERAARRDDLAGRRGQGRPYDQVAEQVEATLKHEQVRRSLDALTDLQREAVVLAYYGGYTHREISELLAVPSGTVKTRLRDGLLRLRDHLEARP
;
A
#
# COMPACT_ATOMS: atom_id res chain seq x y z
N MET A 1 0.57 5.53 -13.12
CA MET A 1 -0.07 6.10 -11.91
C MET A 1 -1.55 5.75 -11.84
N PHE A 2 -2.39 6.16 -12.78
CA PHE A 2 -3.84 5.86 -12.80
C PHE A 2 -4.18 4.38 -12.58
N GLY A 3 -3.51 3.46 -13.27
CA GLY A 3 -3.73 2.02 -13.09
C GLY A 3 -3.41 1.49 -11.68
N LEU A 4 -2.46 2.10 -10.94
CA LEU A 4 -2.20 1.77 -9.54
C LEU A 4 -3.36 2.25 -8.66
N VAL A 5 -3.77 3.52 -8.83
CA VAL A 5 -4.87 4.11 -8.07
C VAL A 5 -6.16 3.32 -8.29
N GLY A 6 -6.47 2.97 -9.55
CA GLY A 6 -7.67 2.19 -9.90
C GLY A 6 -7.72 0.82 -9.25
N ARG A 7 -6.58 0.14 -9.12
CA ARG A 7 -6.51 -1.16 -8.42
C ARG A 7 -6.76 -1.05 -6.92
N VAL A 8 -6.32 0.05 -6.30
CA VAL A 8 -6.51 0.26 -4.86
C VAL A 8 -7.93 0.73 -4.56
N VAL A 9 -8.42 1.73 -5.29
CA VAL A 9 -9.71 2.39 -5.03
C VAL A 9 -10.89 1.57 -5.55
N ARG A 10 -10.71 0.78 -6.63
CA ARG A 10 -11.69 -0.10 -7.26
C ARG A 10 -12.96 0.59 -7.78
N ASN A 11 -12.97 1.90 -7.83
CA ASN A 11 -14.04 2.71 -8.41
C ASN A 11 -13.42 3.66 -9.43
N PRO A 12 -13.79 3.59 -10.72
CA PRO A 12 -13.16 4.39 -11.78
C PRO A 12 -13.28 5.90 -11.56
N ALA A 13 -14.46 6.39 -11.16
CA ALA A 13 -14.68 7.81 -10.92
C ALA A 13 -13.82 8.33 -9.76
N GLN A 14 -13.77 7.58 -8.65
CA GLN A 14 -12.91 7.91 -7.52
C GLN A 14 -11.41 7.79 -7.87
N ALA A 15 -11.04 6.84 -8.73
CA ALA A 15 -9.65 6.70 -9.17
C ALA A 15 -9.20 7.92 -9.99
N GLU A 16 -10.08 8.48 -10.82
CA GLU A 16 -9.81 9.71 -11.56
C GLU A 16 -9.63 10.90 -10.62
N GLU A 17 -10.55 11.08 -9.66
CA GLU A 17 -10.49 12.14 -8.66
C GLU A 17 -9.19 12.03 -7.83
N VAL A 18 -8.87 10.86 -7.30
CA VAL A 18 -7.63 10.63 -6.53
C VAL A 18 -6.39 10.89 -7.39
N THR A 19 -6.42 10.51 -8.67
CA THR A 19 -5.31 10.78 -9.59
C THR A 19 -5.08 12.28 -9.77
N GLN A 20 -6.15 13.07 -9.92
CA GLN A 20 -6.06 14.54 -9.99
C GLN A 20 -5.52 15.12 -8.68
N GLU A 21 -5.99 14.66 -7.53
CA GLU A 21 -5.47 15.07 -6.22
C GLU A 21 -3.96 14.79 -6.10
N VAL A 22 -3.50 13.65 -6.59
CA VAL A 22 -2.06 13.30 -6.59
C VAL A 22 -1.26 14.27 -7.45
N PHE A 23 -1.75 14.66 -8.63
CA PHE A 23 -1.07 15.67 -9.46
C PHE A 23 -0.94 17.02 -8.74
N VAL A 24 -1.98 17.46 -8.07
CA VAL A 24 -1.96 18.70 -7.28
C VAL A 24 -0.97 18.58 -6.12
N GLU A 25 -0.93 17.45 -5.42
CA GLU A 25 0.03 17.20 -4.34
C GLU A 25 1.47 17.19 -4.87
N LEU A 26 1.73 16.50 -5.97
CA LEU A 26 3.06 16.47 -6.62
C LEU A 26 3.52 17.89 -7.02
N TRP A 27 2.63 18.67 -7.61
CA TRP A 27 2.93 20.07 -7.95
C TRP A 27 3.34 20.88 -6.72
N ARG A 28 2.58 20.78 -5.64
CA ARG A 28 2.85 21.52 -4.39
C ARG A 28 4.11 21.05 -3.67
N THR A 29 4.49 19.78 -3.84
CA THR A 29 5.59 19.16 -3.10
C THR A 29 6.80 18.84 -3.98
N ALA A 30 6.81 19.25 -5.25
CA ALA A 30 7.88 18.99 -6.21
C ALA A 30 9.27 19.38 -5.68
N SER A 31 9.36 20.49 -4.95
CA SER A 31 10.61 20.96 -4.33
C SER A 31 11.15 20.05 -3.22
N ARG A 32 10.35 19.11 -2.72
CA ARG A 32 10.74 18.11 -1.70
C ARG A 32 11.30 16.83 -2.32
N PHE A 33 11.27 16.72 -3.63
CA PHE A 33 11.85 15.58 -4.31
C PHE A 33 13.37 15.63 -4.20
N ASP A 34 13.94 14.55 -3.70
CA ASP A 34 15.40 14.38 -3.54
C ASP A 34 15.87 13.21 -4.42
N PRO A 35 16.63 13.50 -5.51
CA PRO A 35 17.14 12.45 -6.40
C PRO A 35 18.07 11.45 -5.72
N ALA A 36 18.74 11.84 -4.63
CA ALA A 36 19.60 10.93 -3.86
C ALA A 36 18.81 9.84 -3.13
N ARG A 37 17.51 10.03 -2.93
CA ARG A 37 16.62 9.08 -2.24
C ARG A 37 15.89 8.12 -3.18
N GLY A 38 16.01 8.30 -4.49
CA GLY A 38 15.38 7.45 -5.49
C GLY A 38 14.90 8.20 -6.74
N THR A 39 14.26 7.45 -7.63
CA THR A 39 13.76 8.02 -8.89
C THR A 39 12.47 8.82 -8.68
N ALA A 40 12.24 9.83 -9.52
CA ALA A 40 10.99 10.60 -9.53
C ALA A 40 9.78 9.68 -9.73
N ARG A 41 9.91 8.65 -10.57
CA ARG A 41 8.85 7.65 -10.78
C ARG A 41 8.48 6.93 -9.49
N ALA A 42 9.46 6.45 -8.72
CA ALA A 42 9.23 5.77 -7.44
C ALA A 42 8.54 6.70 -6.43
N TRP A 43 8.98 7.96 -6.37
CA TRP A 43 8.38 8.98 -5.52
C TRP A 43 6.92 9.25 -5.89
N ILE A 44 6.63 9.46 -7.18
CA ILE A 44 5.26 9.66 -7.71
C ILE A 44 4.36 8.46 -7.37
N MET A 45 4.85 7.24 -7.58
CA MET A 45 4.07 6.02 -7.31
C MET A 45 3.79 5.85 -5.81
N THR A 46 4.72 6.24 -4.94
CA THR A 46 4.54 6.25 -3.48
C THR A 46 3.47 7.25 -3.05
N CYS A 47 3.49 8.47 -3.61
CA CYS A 47 2.47 9.48 -3.34
C CYS A 47 1.09 8.98 -3.80
N ALA A 48 1.00 8.42 -5.00
CA ALA A 48 -0.24 7.89 -5.55
C ALA A 48 -0.81 6.73 -4.72
N HIS A 49 0.04 5.78 -4.31
CA HIS A 49 -0.38 4.66 -3.46
C HIS A 49 -0.90 5.16 -2.11
N ARG A 50 -0.14 6.05 -1.44
CA ARG A 50 -0.57 6.64 -0.16
C ARG A 50 -1.94 7.31 -0.29
N ARG A 51 -2.13 8.14 -1.31
CA ARG A 51 -3.38 8.87 -1.52
C ARG A 51 -4.56 7.93 -1.78
N ALA A 52 -4.34 6.90 -2.59
CA ALA A 52 -5.36 5.89 -2.86
C ALA A 52 -5.77 5.12 -1.59
N VAL A 53 -4.80 4.72 -0.77
CA VAL A 53 -5.06 4.06 0.52
C VAL A 53 -5.81 4.98 1.48
N ASP A 54 -5.42 6.26 1.58
CA ASP A 54 -6.08 7.25 2.43
C ASP A 54 -7.54 7.45 2.01
N ARG A 55 -7.85 7.44 0.69
CA ARG A 55 -9.22 7.52 0.16
C ARG A 55 -10.05 6.31 0.60
N VAL A 56 -9.52 5.09 0.43
CA VAL A 56 -10.23 3.85 0.83
C VAL A 56 -10.51 3.86 2.33
N ARG A 57 -9.52 4.23 3.16
CA ARG A 57 -9.67 4.31 4.61
C ARG A 57 -10.68 5.38 5.04
N SER A 58 -10.72 6.52 4.32
CA SER A 58 -11.69 7.58 4.59
C SER A 58 -13.11 7.11 4.29
N ALA A 59 -13.31 6.42 3.16
CA ALA A 59 -14.60 5.83 2.79
C ALA A 59 -15.05 4.77 3.80
N GLU A 60 -14.14 3.88 4.24
CA GLU A 60 -14.44 2.87 5.26
C GLU A 60 -14.83 3.51 6.62
N ARG A 61 -14.12 4.58 7.02
CA ARG A 61 -14.48 5.31 8.26
C ARG A 61 -15.82 6.01 8.15
N ALA A 62 -16.18 6.54 6.99
CA ALA A 62 -17.48 7.13 6.73
C ALA A 62 -18.59 6.07 6.82
N ALA A 63 -18.43 4.94 6.12
CA ALA A 63 -19.38 3.83 6.16
C ALA A 63 -19.56 3.27 7.59
N ARG A 64 -18.48 3.15 8.37
CA ARG A 64 -18.59 2.73 9.79
C ARG A 64 -19.33 3.72 10.66
N ARG A 65 -19.21 5.03 10.42
CA ARG A 65 -19.99 6.04 11.16
C ARG A 65 -21.47 5.96 10.83
N ASP A 66 -21.80 5.71 9.57
CA ASP A 66 -23.16 5.54 9.11
C ASP A 66 -23.78 4.23 9.65
N ASP A 67 -22.97 3.15 9.72
CA ASP A 67 -23.39 1.88 10.34
C ASP A 67 -23.53 1.96 11.88
N LEU A 68 -22.72 2.77 12.57
CA LEU A 68 -22.83 3.00 14.00
C LEU A 68 -24.12 3.80 14.35
N ALA A 69 -24.65 4.56 13.41
CA ALA A 69 -26.01 5.14 13.51
C ALA A 69 -27.10 4.09 13.27
N GLY A 70 -26.79 2.90 12.81
CA GLY A 70 -27.75 1.85 12.45
C GLY A 70 -27.42 0.39 12.74
N ARG A 71 -26.16 -0.05 12.90
CA ARG A 71 -25.76 -1.44 13.32
C ARG A 71 -24.24 -1.55 13.54
N ARG A 72 -23.82 -2.49 14.43
CA ARG A 72 -22.44 -2.81 14.77
C ARG A 72 -21.68 -3.32 13.54
N GLY A 73 -20.70 -2.55 13.06
CA GLY A 73 -19.83 -2.90 11.95
C GLY A 73 -18.71 -3.86 12.37
N GLN A 74 -18.49 -4.89 11.58
CA GLN A 74 -17.34 -5.80 11.67
C GLN A 74 -16.08 -5.09 11.18
N GLY A 75 -14.99 -5.16 11.96
CA GLY A 75 -13.65 -4.76 11.49
C GLY A 75 -13.28 -5.59 10.25
N ARG A 76 -12.40 -5.04 9.41
CA ARG A 76 -11.85 -5.76 8.25
C ARG A 76 -11.14 -7.02 8.75
N PRO A 77 -11.61 -8.24 8.50
CA PRO A 77 -10.90 -9.43 8.94
C PRO A 77 -9.58 -9.55 8.18
N TYR A 78 -8.53 -9.96 8.89
CA TYR A 78 -7.21 -10.30 8.31
C TYR A 78 -7.32 -11.25 7.10
N ASP A 79 -8.28 -12.18 7.12
CA ASP A 79 -8.54 -13.12 6.05
C ASP A 79 -8.98 -12.48 4.73
N GLN A 80 -9.69 -11.35 4.76
CA GLN A 80 -10.08 -10.64 3.52
C GLN A 80 -8.89 -9.99 2.82
N VAL A 81 -7.83 -9.65 3.56
CA VAL A 81 -6.58 -9.14 2.96
C VAL A 81 -5.85 -10.28 2.25
N ALA A 82 -5.82 -11.47 2.82
CA ALA A 82 -5.20 -12.65 2.21
C ALA A 82 -5.89 -13.03 0.89
N GLU A 83 -7.22 -13.08 0.84
CA GLU A 83 -7.99 -13.34 -0.40
C GLU A 83 -7.79 -12.25 -1.47
N GLN A 84 -7.70 -10.98 -1.05
CA GLN A 84 -7.47 -9.87 -1.98
C GLN A 84 -6.04 -9.89 -2.53
N VAL A 85 -5.07 -10.31 -1.74
CA VAL A 85 -3.67 -10.50 -2.16
C VAL A 85 -3.58 -11.61 -3.19
N GLU A 86 -4.22 -12.76 -2.98
CA GLU A 86 -4.26 -13.86 -3.96
C GLU A 86 -4.87 -13.43 -5.30
N ALA A 87 -5.96 -12.68 -5.28
CA ALA A 87 -6.58 -12.16 -6.50
C ALA A 87 -5.70 -11.12 -7.24
N THR A 88 -4.87 -10.36 -6.51
CA THR A 88 -3.98 -9.33 -7.07
C THR A 88 -2.63 -9.92 -7.50
N LEU A 89 -2.18 -11.00 -6.88
CA LEU A 89 -0.94 -11.73 -7.21
C LEU A 89 -1.04 -12.60 -8.48
N LYS A 90 -2.07 -12.45 -9.29
CA LYS A 90 -2.21 -13.14 -10.59
C LYS A 90 -1.09 -12.83 -11.60
N HIS A 91 -0.25 -11.83 -11.33
CA HIS A 91 0.99 -11.62 -12.06
C HIS A 91 2.09 -12.49 -11.45
N GLU A 92 2.39 -13.60 -12.09
CA GLU A 92 3.43 -14.56 -11.73
C GLU A 92 4.79 -13.89 -11.40
N GLN A 93 5.10 -12.80 -12.07
CA GLN A 93 6.32 -12.01 -11.82
C GLN A 93 6.34 -11.36 -10.44
N VAL A 94 5.22 -10.79 -9.99
CA VAL A 94 5.10 -10.19 -8.64
C VAL A 94 5.18 -11.27 -7.57
N ARG A 95 4.52 -12.41 -7.80
CA ARG A 95 4.56 -13.56 -6.91
C ARG A 95 5.99 -14.05 -6.72
N ARG A 96 6.72 -14.31 -7.82
CA ARG A 96 8.13 -14.74 -7.77
C ARG A 96 9.04 -13.73 -7.05
N SER A 97 8.78 -12.43 -7.23
CA SER A 97 9.54 -11.40 -6.53
C SER A 97 9.25 -11.39 -5.02
N LEU A 98 8.01 -11.65 -4.63
CA LEU A 98 7.65 -11.80 -3.22
C LEU A 98 8.21 -13.09 -2.61
N ASP A 99 8.41 -14.15 -3.41
CA ASP A 99 9.02 -15.39 -2.95
C ASP A 99 10.52 -15.23 -2.61
N ALA A 100 11.16 -14.19 -3.12
CA ALA A 100 12.53 -13.83 -2.74
C ALA A 100 12.64 -13.20 -1.33
N LEU A 101 11.51 -12.79 -0.73
CA LEU A 101 11.46 -12.24 0.61
C LEU A 101 11.41 -13.35 1.67
N THR A 102 11.92 -13.05 2.88
CA THR A 102 11.61 -13.88 4.04
C THR A 102 10.12 -13.76 4.38
N ASP A 103 9.56 -14.76 5.06
CA ASP A 103 8.14 -14.75 5.44
C ASP A 103 7.77 -13.48 6.24
N LEU A 104 8.63 -13.07 7.17
CA LEU A 104 8.43 -11.86 7.98
C LEU A 104 8.47 -10.56 7.16
N GLN A 105 9.33 -10.50 6.12
CA GLN A 105 9.40 -9.36 5.21
C GLN A 105 8.18 -9.34 4.29
N ARG A 106 7.82 -10.51 3.74
CA ARG A 106 6.65 -10.68 2.87
C ARG A 106 5.38 -10.26 3.59
N GLU A 107 5.15 -10.75 4.79
CA GLU A 107 4.00 -10.40 5.61
C GLU A 107 3.89 -8.88 5.85
N ALA A 108 4.97 -8.22 6.26
CA ALA A 108 4.99 -6.79 6.46
C ALA A 108 4.70 -6.01 5.15
N VAL A 109 5.30 -6.42 4.04
CA VAL A 109 5.10 -5.79 2.72
C VAL A 109 3.67 -5.97 2.24
N VAL A 110 3.10 -7.17 2.38
CA VAL A 110 1.72 -7.48 2.00
C VAL A 110 0.74 -6.63 2.81
N LEU A 111 0.89 -6.57 4.12
CA LEU A 111 0.03 -5.75 4.98
C LEU A 111 0.12 -4.26 4.64
N ALA A 112 1.32 -3.73 4.39
CA ALA A 112 1.50 -2.32 4.07
C ALA A 112 0.94 -1.94 2.69
N TYR A 113 1.27 -2.71 1.65
CA TYR A 113 0.99 -2.34 0.26
C TYR A 113 -0.36 -2.84 -0.24
N TYR A 114 -0.78 -4.04 0.13
CA TYR A 114 -2.05 -4.62 -0.30
C TYR A 114 -3.14 -4.43 0.75
N GLY A 115 -2.80 -4.59 2.03
CA GLY A 115 -3.72 -4.34 3.14
C GLY A 115 -3.93 -2.87 3.44
N GLY A 116 -3.01 -2.00 3.01
CA GLY A 116 -3.07 -0.57 3.28
C GLY A 116 -2.93 -0.21 4.76
N TYR A 117 -2.34 -1.09 5.59
CA TYR A 117 -2.12 -0.83 7.00
C TYR A 117 -0.96 0.14 7.23
N THR A 118 -1.09 1.02 8.23
CA THR A 118 0.03 1.84 8.71
C THR A 118 1.03 0.98 9.48
N HIS A 119 2.25 1.46 9.65
CA HIS A 119 3.27 0.78 10.47
C HIS A 119 2.79 0.52 11.90
N ARG A 120 1.95 1.39 12.47
CA ARG A 120 1.37 1.22 13.79
C ARG A 120 0.37 0.07 13.82
N GLU A 121 -0.56 0.05 12.86
CA GLU A 121 -1.53 -1.05 12.75
C GLU A 121 -0.86 -2.39 12.49
N ILE A 122 0.20 -2.43 11.65
CA ILE A 122 1.00 -3.65 11.44
C ILE A 122 1.70 -4.07 12.74
N SER A 123 2.23 -3.11 13.50
CA SER A 123 2.86 -3.36 14.80
C SER A 123 1.87 -3.99 15.78
N GLU A 124 0.64 -3.49 15.82
CA GLU A 124 -0.45 -4.03 16.65
C GLU A 124 -0.90 -5.42 16.17
N LEU A 125 -1.09 -5.61 14.85
CA LEU A 125 -1.51 -6.88 14.24
C LEU A 125 -0.51 -8.01 14.45
N LEU A 126 0.78 -7.70 14.27
CA LEU A 126 1.86 -8.70 14.38
C LEU A 126 2.45 -8.80 15.80
N ALA A 127 1.95 -8.00 16.73
CA ALA A 127 2.48 -7.91 18.11
C ALA A 127 3.99 -7.70 18.16
N VAL A 128 4.54 -6.84 17.28
CA VAL A 128 5.98 -6.51 17.23
C VAL A 128 6.18 -5.00 17.31
N PRO A 129 7.33 -4.50 17.81
CA PRO A 129 7.61 -3.08 17.85
C PRO A 129 7.54 -2.41 16.47
N SER A 130 7.05 -1.17 16.41
CA SER A 130 6.96 -0.38 15.17
C SER A 130 8.32 -0.22 14.47
N GLY A 131 9.44 -0.16 15.22
CA GLY A 131 10.79 -0.19 14.68
C GLY A 131 11.08 -1.48 13.89
N THR A 132 10.63 -2.62 14.41
CA THR A 132 10.77 -3.93 13.74
C THR A 132 9.97 -3.95 12.42
N VAL A 133 8.75 -3.41 12.41
CA VAL A 133 7.94 -3.28 11.17
C VAL A 133 8.69 -2.44 10.13
N LYS A 134 9.24 -1.29 10.53
CA LYS A 134 10.01 -0.41 9.63
C LYS A 134 11.23 -1.12 9.05
N THR A 135 11.95 -1.88 9.86
CA THR A 135 13.12 -2.66 9.41
C THR A 135 12.69 -3.75 8.43
N ARG A 136 11.67 -4.55 8.76
CA ARG A 136 11.14 -5.60 7.86
C ARG A 136 10.71 -5.03 6.51
N LEU A 137 10.00 -3.90 6.51
CA LEU A 137 9.58 -3.22 5.29
C LEU A 137 10.76 -2.70 4.48
N ARG A 138 11.72 -2.00 5.13
CA ARG A 138 12.91 -1.48 4.47
C ARG A 138 13.71 -2.60 3.82
N ASP A 139 14.05 -3.63 4.56
CA ASP A 139 14.88 -4.73 4.10
C ASP A 139 14.16 -5.55 3.03
N GLY A 140 12.84 -5.74 3.18
CA GLY A 140 12.01 -6.37 2.15
C GLY A 140 11.99 -5.60 0.84
N LEU A 141 11.82 -4.28 0.88
CA LEU A 141 11.83 -3.43 -0.31
C LEU A 141 13.21 -3.37 -0.98
N LEU A 142 14.30 -3.33 -0.20
CA LEU A 142 15.66 -3.40 -0.73
C LEU A 142 15.87 -4.73 -1.46
N ARG A 143 15.48 -5.85 -0.86
CA ARG A 143 15.60 -7.18 -1.46
C ARG A 143 14.76 -7.33 -2.73
N LEU A 144 13.54 -6.77 -2.76
CA LEU A 144 12.71 -6.72 -3.95
C LEU A 144 13.38 -5.93 -5.08
N ARG A 145 13.93 -4.76 -4.76
CA ARG A 145 14.67 -3.95 -5.72
C ARG A 145 15.84 -4.73 -6.32
N ASP A 146 16.69 -5.29 -5.46
CA ASP A 146 17.87 -6.03 -5.89
C ASP A 146 17.48 -7.25 -6.76
N HIS A 147 16.40 -7.94 -6.42
CA HIS A 147 15.87 -9.05 -7.22
C HIS A 147 15.33 -8.62 -8.57
N LEU A 148 14.72 -7.44 -8.67
CA LEU A 148 14.20 -6.89 -9.92
C LEU A 148 15.32 -6.31 -10.81
N GLU A 149 16.37 -5.73 -10.21
CA GLU A 149 17.52 -5.17 -10.93
C GLU A 149 18.50 -6.26 -11.41
N ALA A 150 18.59 -7.38 -10.71
CA ALA A 150 19.44 -8.51 -11.08
C ALA A 150 18.93 -9.31 -12.29
N ARG A 151 17.79 -8.95 -12.85
CA ARG A 151 17.21 -9.62 -14.03
C ARG A 151 17.44 -8.78 -15.27
N PRO A 152 18.17 -9.34 -16.28
CA PRO A 152 18.34 -8.70 -17.58
C PRO A 152 17.01 -8.62 -18.35
#